data_b6fbb3d3dac18f007fb6ccd7f946790d
#
_entry.id   b6fbb3d3dac18f007fb6ccd7f946790d
#
_cell.length_a   1.000
_cell.length_b   1.000
_cell.length_c   1.000
_cell.angle_alpha   90.00
_cell.angle_beta   90.00
_cell.angle_gamma   90.00
#
_symmetry.space_group_name_H-M   'P 1'
#
loop_
_entity.id
_entity.type
_entity.pdbx_description
1 polymer ?
#
loop_
_entity_poly.entity_id
_entity_poly.type
_entity_poly.pdbx_seq_one_letter_code
_entity_poly.pdbx_strand_id
1 'polypeptide(L)'
;MAAATEPTRIDIRLDRASPTPLYHQVARELERAIEDGRLARGDYLENELVLAEQWQVSRITLRRSIQELVGAGLLVRRRGVGTQVVNDVLPHARLVSVYDDLMDRGLDPTTEVLALERLVPERSVLDQLGLAARTEVVYIERCRYAAG
;
A
#
# COMPACT_ATOMS: atom_id res chain seq x y z
N MET A 1 13.66 25.97 15.85
CA MET A 1 13.41 26.26 14.42
C MET A 1 13.52 24.93 13.69
N ALA A 2 12.38 24.33 13.30
CA ALA A 2 12.39 23.14 12.47
C ALA A 2 12.82 23.56 11.07
N ALA A 3 13.90 22.98 10.55
CA ALA A 3 14.31 23.16 9.18
C ALA A 3 13.13 22.75 8.29
N ALA A 4 12.66 23.64 7.44
CA ALA A 4 11.72 23.30 6.40
C ALA A 4 12.41 22.28 5.50
N THR A 5 12.07 21.03 5.63
CA THR A 5 12.58 19.97 4.76
C THR A 5 12.05 20.29 3.37
N GLU A 6 12.95 20.55 2.43
CA GLU A 6 12.55 20.78 1.03
C GLU A 6 11.77 19.55 0.53
N PRO A 7 10.66 19.76 -0.19
CA PRO A 7 9.87 18.64 -0.69
C PRO A 7 10.69 17.84 -1.71
N THR A 8 10.60 16.52 -1.60
CA THR A 8 11.31 15.60 -2.49
C THR A 8 10.61 15.56 -3.85
N ARG A 9 11.34 15.90 -4.92
CA ARG A 9 10.84 15.81 -6.29
C ARG A 9 10.86 14.38 -6.79
N ILE A 10 9.74 13.96 -7.36
CA ILE A 10 9.60 12.61 -7.94
C ILE A 10 9.03 12.75 -9.34
N ASP A 11 9.64 12.03 -10.27
CA ASP A 11 9.07 11.81 -11.58
C ASP A 11 8.38 10.45 -11.62
N ILE A 12 7.15 10.43 -12.12
CA ILE A 12 6.36 9.22 -12.31
C ILE A 12 6.00 9.05 -13.79
N ARG A 13 5.78 7.80 -14.20
CA ARG A 13 5.33 7.48 -15.56
C ARG A 13 3.91 6.96 -15.50
N LEU A 14 3.02 7.63 -16.24
CA LEU A 14 1.61 7.25 -16.33
C LEU A 14 1.28 6.76 -17.73
N ASP A 15 0.63 5.62 -17.83
CA ASP A 15 0.10 5.09 -19.08
C ASP A 15 -1.38 5.46 -19.22
N ARG A 16 -1.68 6.43 -20.08
CA ARG A 16 -3.05 6.89 -20.34
C ARG A 16 -3.87 5.94 -21.20
N ALA A 17 -3.22 5.00 -21.89
CA ALA A 17 -3.87 3.98 -22.70
C ALA A 17 -4.24 2.74 -21.86
N SER A 18 -3.69 2.61 -20.65
CA SER A 18 -4.00 1.51 -19.75
C SER A 18 -5.45 1.56 -19.26
N PRO A 19 -6.13 0.42 -19.12
CA PRO A 19 -7.44 0.33 -18.47
C PRO A 19 -7.41 0.68 -16.97
N THR A 20 -6.22 0.71 -16.36
CA THR A 20 -6.05 1.07 -14.96
C THR A 20 -6.32 2.55 -14.73
N PRO A 21 -7.22 2.94 -13.81
CA PRO A 21 -7.50 4.33 -13.51
C PRO A 21 -6.25 5.12 -13.11
N LEU A 22 -6.12 6.36 -13.56
CA LEU A 22 -4.93 7.20 -13.32
C LEU A 22 -4.62 7.38 -11.82
N TYR A 23 -5.62 7.44 -10.95
CA TYR A 23 -5.39 7.59 -9.52
C TYR A 23 -4.69 6.34 -8.91
N HIS A 24 -5.01 5.16 -9.41
CA HIS A 24 -4.32 3.93 -9.04
C HIS A 24 -2.87 3.91 -9.55
N GLN A 25 -2.66 4.33 -10.81
CA GLN A 25 -1.31 4.40 -11.36
C GLN A 25 -0.43 5.35 -10.54
N VAL A 26 -0.95 6.53 -10.20
CA VAL A 26 -0.23 7.51 -9.36
C VAL A 26 0.06 6.92 -7.97
N ALA A 27 -0.92 6.26 -7.34
CA ALA A 27 -0.71 5.63 -6.04
C ALA A 27 0.40 4.56 -6.10
N ARG A 28 0.38 3.69 -7.10
CA ARG A 28 1.42 2.67 -7.31
C ARG A 28 2.81 3.25 -7.56
N GLU A 29 2.92 4.32 -8.33
CA GLU A 29 4.21 4.98 -8.59
C GLU A 29 4.77 5.65 -7.34
N LEU A 30 3.92 6.28 -6.51
CA LEU A 30 4.32 6.80 -5.21
C LEU A 30 4.74 5.70 -4.24
N GLU A 31 3.99 4.59 -4.20
CA GLU A 31 4.31 3.42 -3.38
C GLU A 31 5.68 2.85 -3.78
N ARG A 32 5.93 2.65 -5.09
CA ARG A 32 7.24 2.23 -5.59
C ARG A 32 8.35 3.21 -5.22
N ALA A 33 8.07 4.52 -5.27
CA ALA A 33 9.06 5.52 -4.87
C ALA A 33 9.44 5.41 -3.40
N ILE A 34 8.51 4.99 -2.54
CA ILE A 34 8.77 4.69 -1.12
C ILE A 34 9.54 3.37 -1.00
N GLU A 35 9.14 2.32 -1.73
CA GLU A 35 9.82 1.01 -1.76
C GLU A 35 11.28 1.12 -2.19
N ASP A 36 11.53 1.90 -3.25
CA ASP A 36 12.86 2.10 -3.84
C ASP A 36 13.72 3.11 -3.02
N GLY A 37 13.16 3.69 -1.96
CA GLY A 37 13.84 4.70 -1.15
C GLY A 37 14.00 6.07 -1.81
N ARG A 38 13.36 6.31 -2.97
CA ARG A 38 13.31 7.65 -3.61
C ARG A 38 12.47 8.63 -2.80
N LEU A 39 11.55 8.10 -2.00
CA LEU A 39 10.81 8.79 -0.94
C LEU A 39 11.09 8.08 0.37
N ALA A 40 11.91 8.66 1.22
CA ALA A 40 12.24 8.10 2.51
C ALA A 40 11.22 8.50 3.58
N ARG A 41 11.16 7.72 4.65
CA ARG A 41 10.38 8.08 5.84
C ARG A 41 10.83 9.44 6.39
N GLY A 42 9.86 10.31 6.58
CA GLY A 42 10.10 11.70 7.02
C GLY A 42 10.06 12.72 5.88
N ASP A 43 10.21 12.29 4.63
CA ASP A 43 10.13 13.17 3.47
C ASP A 43 8.72 13.75 3.30
N TYR A 44 8.68 14.92 2.70
CA TYR A 44 7.43 15.59 2.34
C TYR A 44 7.23 15.56 0.84
N LEU A 45 6.01 15.24 0.42
CA LEU A 45 5.60 15.43 -0.95
C LEU A 45 5.49 16.91 -1.27
N GLU A 46 5.80 17.25 -2.51
CA GLU A 46 5.52 18.58 -3.05
C GLU A 46 4.02 18.92 -2.96
N ASN A 47 3.70 20.21 -3.07
CA ASN A 47 2.32 20.68 -3.02
C ASN A 47 1.45 19.95 -4.06
N GLU A 48 0.23 19.52 -3.65
CA GLU A 48 -0.70 18.80 -4.52
C GLU A 48 -0.98 19.54 -5.85
N LEU A 49 -0.94 20.89 -5.86
CA LEU A 49 -1.14 21.66 -7.08
C LEU A 49 0.03 21.47 -8.05
N VAL A 50 1.24 21.58 -7.53
CA VAL A 50 2.48 21.43 -8.31
C VAL A 50 2.59 20.01 -8.86
N LEU A 51 2.35 19.00 -8.04
CA LEU A 51 2.37 17.60 -8.47
C LEU A 51 1.30 17.30 -9.53
N ALA A 52 0.09 17.84 -9.38
CA ALA A 52 -0.97 17.66 -10.35
C ALA A 52 -0.60 18.24 -11.72
N GLU A 53 0.03 19.39 -11.75
CA GLU A 53 0.54 20.03 -12.96
C GLU A 53 1.70 19.24 -13.56
N GLN A 54 2.70 18.88 -12.76
CA GLN A 54 3.88 18.14 -13.19
C GLN A 54 3.49 16.78 -13.81
N TRP A 55 2.57 16.05 -13.20
CA TRP A 55 2.14 14.74 -13.68
C TRP A 55 0.94 14.80 -14.65
N GLN A 56 0.48 16.02 -14.96
CA GLN A 56 -0.66 16.28 -15.86
C GLN A 56 -1.91 15.46 -15.47
N VAL A 57 -2.23 15.39 -14.20
CA VAL A 57 -3.43 14.77 -13.66
C VAL A 57 -4.33 15.81 -12.99
N SER A 58 -5.63 15.49 -12.86
CA SER A 58 -6.52 16.39 -12.11
C SER A 58 -6.17 16.40 -10.63
N ARG A 59 -6.42 17.51 -9.94
CA ARG A 59 -6.26 17.60 -8.48
C ARG A 59 -7.09 16.55 -7.74
N ILE A 60 -8.27 16.21 -8.27
CA ILE A 60 -9.15 15.18 -7.71
C ILE A 60 -8.48 13.81 -7.83
N THR A 61 -7.89 13.51 -8.99
CA THR A 61 -7.13 12.27 -9.24
C THR A 61 -5.97 12.13 -8.25
N LEU A 62 -5.14 13.19 -8.14
CA LEU A 62 -4.00 13.18 -7.21
C LEU A 62 -4.44 13.04 -5.75
N ARG A 63 -5.47 13.80 -5.35
CA ARG A 63 -5.98 13.73 -3.97
C ARG A 63 -6.50 12.35 -3.61
N ARG A 64 -7.15 11.66 -4.56
CA ARG A 64 -7.62 10.28 -4.39
C ARG A 64 -6.44 9.32 -4.23
N SER A 65 -5.40 9.44 -5.05
CA SER A 65 -4.17 8.63 -4.93
C SER A 65 -3.50 8.80 -3.56
N ILE A 66 -3.34 10.04 -3.10
CA ILE A 66 -2.78 10.32 -1.78
C ILE A 66 -3.67 9.74 -0.68
N GLN A 67 -4.99 9.80 -0.84
CA GLN A 67 -5.92 9.27 0.15
C GLN A 67 -5.83 7.73 0.27
N GLU A 68 -5.59 7.00 -0.81
CA GLU A 68 -5.31 5.56 -0.78
C GLU A 68 -4.05 5.26 0.04
N LEU A 69 -2.97 6.00 -0.20
CA LEU A 69 -1.71 5.81 0.54
C LEU A 69 -1.81 6.25 2.02
N VAL A 70 -2.64 7.23 2.33
CA VAL A 70 -2.98 7.58 3.72
C VAL A 70 -3.77 6.45 4.37
N GLY A 71 -4.75 5.87 3.67
CA GLY A 71 -5.49 4.68 4.12
C GLY A 71 -4.60 3.45 4.34
N ALA A 72 -3.57 3.30 3.51
CA ALA A 72 -2.54 2.26 3.66
C ALA A 72 -1.50 2.56 4.76
N GLY A 73 -1.56 3.74 5.39
CA GLY A 73 -0.65 4.14 6.46
C GLY A 73 0.76 4.52 5.99
N LEU A 74 0.97 4.71 4.70
CA LEU A 74 2.26 5.12 4.12
C LEU A 74 2.48 6.63 4.19
N LEU A 75 1.41 7.38 4.07
CA LEU A 75 1.41 8.85 4.10
C LEU A 75 0.54 9.38 5.24
N VAL A 76 0.83 10.59 5.71
CA VAL A 76 -0.02 11.35 6.62
C VAL A 76 -0.14 12.79 6.14
N ARG A 77 -1.36 13.34 6.22
CA ARG A 77 -1.59 14.78 5.98
C ARG A 77 -1.41 15.57 7.27
N ARG A 78 -0.50 16.53 7.23
CA ARG A 78 -0.28 17.47 8.34
C ARG A 78 -0.80 18.86 7.95
N ARG A 79 -1.78 19.34 8.70
CA ARG A 79 -2.40 20.65 8.43
C ARG A 79 -1.33 21.76 8.46
N GLY A 80 -1.28 22.56 7.39
CA GLY A 80 -0.33 23.68 7.25
C GLY A 80 1.12 23.28 6.91
N VAL A 81 1.41 21.97 6.84
CA VAL A 81 2.78 21.46 6.57
C VAL A 81 2.84 20.72 5.24
N GLY A 82 1.88 19.84 4.97
CA GLY A 82 1.86 19.04 3.73
C GLY A 82 1.58 17.57 3.98
N THR A 83 1.92 16.74 2.99
CA THR A 83 1.80 15.28 3.05
C THR A 83 3.17 14.67 3.30
N GLN A 84 3.31 13.89 4.37
CA GLN A 84 4.59 13.30 4.80
C GLN A 84 4.56 11.79 4.69
N VAL A 85 5.68 11.19 4.27
CA VAL A 85 5.94 9.75 4.34
C VAL A 85 6.19 9.37 5.80
N VAL A 86 5.39 8.44 6.33
CA VAL A 86 5.48 8.05 7.76
C VAL A 86 5.92 6.61 7.96
N ASN A 87 5.69 5.76 6.98
CA ASN A 87 6.14 4.37 7.01
C ASN A 87 6.87 4.03 5.73
N ASP A 88 7.85 3.15 5.87
CA ASP A 88 8.47 2.49 4.73
C ASP A 88 7.53 1.38 4.24
N VAL A 89 7.48 1.18 2.93
CA VAL A 89 6.83 -0.01 2.39
C VAL A 89 7.71 -1.19 2.75
N LEU A 90 7.28 -1.99 3.70
CA LEU A 90 7.94 -3.26 3.96
C LEU A 90 7.72 -4.16 2.73
N PRO A 91 8.78 -4.82 2.20
CA PRO A 91 8.67 -5.67 1.00
C PRO A 91 7.58 -6.76 1.09
N HIS A 92 7.04 -7.00 2.29
CA HIS A 92 6.01 -8.01 2.59
C HIS A 92 4.73 -7.40 3.17
N ALA A 93 4.62 -6.06 3.28
CA ALA A 93 3.45 -5.38 3.88
C ALA A 93 2.39 -4.97 2.86
N ARG A 94 2.49 -5.42 1.62
CA ARG A 94 1.34 -5.40 0.73
C ARG A 94 0.32 -6.41 1.22
N LEU A 95 -0.59 -5.95 2.09
CA LEU A 95 -1.92 -6.56 2.20
C LEU A 95 -2.77 -6.20 0.96
N VAL A 96 -2.15 -6.15 -0.21
CA VAL A 96 -2.91 -6.29 -1.45
C VAL A 96 -3.41 -7.72 -1.40
N SER A 97 -4.71 -7.87 -1.32
CA SER A 97 -5.31 -9.18 -1.43
C SER A 97 -4.73 -9.81 -2.70
N VAL A 98 -4.09 -10.97 -2.59
CA VAL A 98 -3.64 -11.73 -3.78
C VAL A 98 -4.80 -11.88 -4.77
N TYR A 99 -6.03 -11.85 -4.28
CA TYR A 99 -7.25 -11.82 -5.07
C TYR A 99 -7.32 -10.58 -5.96
N ASP A 100 -7.11 -9.38 -5.38
CA ASP A 100 -7.20 -8.12 -6.12
C ASP A 100 -6.06 -7.98 -7.14
N ASP A 101 -4.83 -8.41 -6.79
CA ASP A 101 -3.69 -8.40 -7.72
C ASP A 101 -3.93 -9.35 -8.92
N LEU A 102 -4.56 -10.50 -8.69
CA LEU A 102 -4.91 -11.43 -9.76
C LEU A 102 -6.06 -10.89 -10.64
N MET A 103 -7.08 -10.29 -10.03
CA MET A 103 -8.17 -9.63 -10.76
C MET A 103 -7.67 -8.46 -11.62
N ASP A 104 -6.75 -7.65 -11.09
CA ASP A 104 -6.12 -6.53 -11.82
C ASP A 104 -5.30 -7.01 -13.03
N ARG A 105 -4.80 -8.25 -12.99
CA ARG A 105 -4.10 -8.90 -14.11
C ARG A 105 -5.05 -9.59 -15.10
N GLY A 106 -6.37 -9.48 -14.91
CA GLY A 106 -7.38 -10.10 -15.76
C GLY A 106 -7.52 -11.61 -15.56
N LEU A 107 -7.02 -12.13 -14.44
CA LEU A 107 -7.20 -13.53 -14.04
C LEU A 107 -8.47 -13.66 -13.20
N ASP A 108 -9.09 -14.84 -13.21
CA ASP A 108 -10.27 -15.14 -12.39
C ASP A 108 -9.86 -15.96 -11.18
N PRO A 109 -9.53 -15.33 -10.03
CA PRO A 109 -9.05 -16.04 -8.87
C PRO A 109 -10.18 -16.73 -8.13
N THR A 110 -10.03 -18.02 -7.92
CA THR A 110 -10.91 -18.83 -7.05
C THR A 110 -10.16 -19.25 -5.80
N THR A 111 -10.89 -19.39 -4.69
CA THR A 111 -10.30 -19.81 -3.41
C THR A 111 -11.05 -21.01 -2.88
N GLU A 112 -10.31 -22.08 -2.60
CA GLU A 112 -10.77 -23.25 -1.92
C GLU A 112 -10.26 -23.25 -0.48
N VAL A 113 -11.15 -23.37 0.50
CA VAL A 113 -10.78 -23.49 1.91
C VAL A 113 -10.57 -24.95 2.23
N LEU A 114 -9.34 -25.33 2.54
CA LEU A 114 -8.94 -26.71 2.86
C LEU A 114 -9.19 -27.04 4.32
N ALA A 115 -8.93 -26.09 5.22
CA ALA A 115 -9.22 -26.22 6.65
C ALA A 115 -9.60 -24.88 7.26
N LEU A 116 -10.55 -24.90 8.19
CA LEU A 116 -10.95 -23.78 9.03
C LEU A 116 -11.29 -24.31 10.41
N GLU A 117 -10.41 -24.10 11.38
CA GLU A 117 -10.52 -24.71 12.71
C GLU A 117 -10.18 -23.71 13.81
N ARG A 118 -10.73 -23.95 15.01
CA ARG A 118 -10.23 -23.33 16.24
C ARG A 118 -9.38 -24.35 16.97
N LEU A 119 -8.14 -23.97 17.28
CA LEU A 119 -7.21 -24.87 17.98
C LEU A 119 -6.26 -24.07 18.86
N VAL A 120 -5.65 -24.75 19.80
CA VAL A 120 -4.50 -24.23 20.54
C VAL A 120 -3.25 -24.69 19.79
N PRO A 121 -2.50 -23.80 19.15
CA PRO A 121 -1.35 -24.19 18.35
C PRO A 121 -0.16 -24.56 19.25
N GLU A 122 0.91 -25.06 18.62
CA GLU A 122 2.16 -25.31 19.30
C GLU A 122 2.74 -24.03 19.93
N ARG A 123 3.55 -24.23 20.98
CA ARG A 123 4.16 -23.12 21.73
C ARG A 123 4.95 -22.15 20.84
N SER A 124 5.66 -22.66 19.87
CA SER A 124 6.43 -21.87 18.88
C SER A 124 5.59 -20.85 18.13
N VAL A 125 4.37 -21.25 17.74
CA VAL A 125 3.41 -20.37 17.05
C VAL A 125 2.85 -19.32 18.00
N LEU A 126 2.49 -19.71 19.22
CA LEU A 126 2.02 -18.76 20.24
C LEU A 126 3.08 -17.68 20.54
N ASP A 127 4.34 -18.09 20.66
CA ASP A 127 5.45 -17.17 20.93
C ASP A 127 5.69 -16.21 19.75
N GLN A 128 5.58 -16.68 18.50
CA GLN A 128 5.67 -15.83 17.32
C GLN A 128 4.52 -14.82 17.22
N LEU A 129 3.33 -15.21 17.65
CA LEU A 129 2.15 -14.34 17.67
C LEU A 129 2.08 -13.43 18.91
N GLY A 130 3.01 -13.59 19.87
CA GLY A 130 3.01 -12.85 21.14
C GLY A 130 1.82 -13.18 22.03
N LEU A 131 1.28 -14.41 21.92
CA LEU A 131 0.09 -14.86 22.64
C LEU A 131 0.46 -15.66 23.89
N ALA A 132 -0.44 -15.62 24.90
CA ALA A 132 -0.29 -16.42 26.11
C ALA A 132 -0.43 -17.93 25.83
N ALA A 133 0.17 -18.74 26.69
CA ALA A 133 0.03 -20.20 26.61
C ALA A 133 -1.44 -20.61 26.64
N ARG A 134 -1.81 -21.58 25.79
CA ARG A 134 -3.16 -22.13 25.65
C ARG A 134 -4.20 -21.15 25.04
N THR A 135 -3.75 -20.05 24.40
CA THR A 135 -4.67 -19.21 23.65
C THR A 135 -5.17 -19.94 22.41
N GLU A 136 -6.49 -19.99 22.24
CA GLU A 136 -7.10 -20.50 21.01
C GLU A 136 -6.87 -19.49 19.88
N VAL A 137 -6.57 -20.03 18.70
CA VAL A 137 -6.48 -19.26 17.45
C VAL A 137 -7.38 -19.85 16.38
N VAL A 138 -7.69 -19.07 15.37
CA VAL A 138 -8.33 -19.58 14.16
C VAL A 138 -7.24 -20.01 13.19
N TYR A 139 -7.19 -21.29 12.88
CA TYR A 139 -6.37 -21.84 11.82
C TYR A 139 -7.14 -21.83 10.52
N ILE A 140 -6.53 -21.29 9.47
CA ILE A 140 -7.09 -21.28 8.13
C ILE A 140 -6.06 -21.80 7.14
N GLU A 141 -6.42 -22.81 6.37
CA GLU A 141 -5.65 -23.32 5.24
C GLU A 141 -6.48 -23.17 3.98
N ARG A 142 -5.91 -22.58 2.96
CA ARG A 142 -6.62 -22.33 1.70
C ARG A 142 -5.69 -22.42 0.50
N CYS A 143 -6.19 -22.99 -0.60
CA CYS A 143 -5.59 -22.89 -1.92
C CYS A 143 -6.26 -21.79 -2.72
N ARG A 144 -5.45 -21.06 -3.48
CA ARG A 144 -5.95 -20.09 -4.44
C ARG A 144 -5.48 -20.48 -5.82
N TYR A 145 -6.42 -20.49 -6.75
CA TYR A 145 -6.19 -20.81 -8.15
C TYR A 145 -6.39 -19.52 -8.96
N ALA A 146 -5.59 -19.35 -10.00
CA ALA A 146 -5.78 -18.32 -11.00
C ALA A 146 -5.87 -19.00 -12.35
N ALA A 147 -7.04 -18.93 -12.99
CA ALA A 147 -7.22 -19.39 -14.36
C ALA A 147 -7.03 -18.21 -15.30
N GLY A 148 -6.18 -18.39 -16.30
CA GLY A 148 -5.91 -17.44 -17.37
C GLY A 148 -5.91 -18.16 -18.69
#